data_32b4493aabe22b7af46734062dcc0c1c
#
_entry.id   32b4493aabe22b7af46734062dcc0c1c
#
_cell.length_a   1.000
_cell.length_b   1.000
_cell.length_c   1.000
_cell.angle_alpha   90.00
_cell.angle_beta   90.00
_cell.angle_gamma   90.00
#
_symmetry.space_group_name_H-M   'P 1'
#
loop_
_entity.id
_entity.type
_entity.pdbx_description
1 polymer ?
#
loop_
_entity_poly.entity_id
_entity_poly.type
_entity_poly.pdbx_seq_one_letter_code
_entity_poly.pdbx_strand_id
1 'polypeptide(L)'
;TSKTTGESHVIVTDANGQFSTSADWVSHTQNTNEGKTSEDGIWFGTSAPDDSKGALPYDTYTIEELRCDSNKGMTLIPAFDVVVSRNKTVIDLGTLTDEYEPEITIHTTAADKATGEKSIVAGKSVTIVDTVTLDGLKKGTKYQLKGWQMVKSENAQLLVDGKPVENDYTFTTKDSKMKIEMAFTFNASELAGKELVTFEELYDVTNPDKPIKVAEHKDIDDEGQTVTVKEQPETLVTPEESDTPETPSRAGSSPKTGDNTPLAALLAMLGISSAGLIFAAYKRFYKKKAD
;
A
#
# COMPACT_ATOMS: atom_id res chain seq x y z
N THR A 1 -34.80 9.04 -9.12
CA THR A 1 -35.70 7.92 -8.75
C THR A 1 -36.76 8.40 -7.79
N SER A 2 -38.03 8.18 -8.10
CA SER A 2 -39.18 8.40 -7.20
C SER A 2 -39.18 7.36 -6.07
N LYS A 3 -39.30 7.80 -4.83
CA LYS A 3 -39.42 6.90 -3.66
C LYS A 3 -40.76 6.18 -3.60
N THR A 4 -41.83 6.80 -4.10
CA THR A 4 -43.19 6.23 -4.05
C THR A 4 -43.40 5.20 -5.15
N THR A 5 -42.97 5.49 -6.37
CA THR A 5 -43.26 4.62 -7.53
C THR A 5 -42.09 3.75 -7.97
N GLY A 6 -40.86 4.11 -7.57
CA GLY A 6 -39.62 3.49 -8.08
C GLY A 6 -39.25 3.89 -9.50
N GLU A 7 -40.06 4.74 -10.17
CA GLU A 7 -39.74 5.25 -11.51
C GLU A 7 -38.44 6.05 -11.49
N SER A 8 -37.58 5.81 -12.49
CA SER A 8 -36.28 6.47 -12.62
C SER A 8 -36.10 7.09 -13.98
N HIS A 9 -35.41 8.23 -14.04
CA HIS A 9 -35.01 8.89 -15.28
C HIS A 9 -33.54 9.30 -15.17
N VAL A 10 -32.80 9.14 -16.25
CA VAL A 10 -31.40 9.56 -16.35
C VAL A 10 -31.34 10.93 -17.01
N ILE A 11 -30.68 11.86 -16.38
CA ILE A 11 -30.41 13.22 -16.87
C ILE A 11 -28.95 13.31 -17.26
N VAL A 12 -28.68 13.87 -18.43
CA VAL A 12 -27.30 14.20 -18.84
C VAL A 12 -27.11 15.71 -18.63
N THR A 13 -26.06 16.09 -17.93
CA THR A 13 -25.69 17.51 -17.76
C THR A 13 -25.24 18.12 -19.07
N ASP A 14 -25.36 19.43 -19.23
CA ASP A 14 -24.82 20.17 -20.35
C ASP A 14 -23.28 20.29 -20.28
N ALA A 15 -22.69 21.02 -21.24
CA ALA A 15 -21.24 21.25 -21.30
C ALA A 15 -20.67 22.03 -20.09
N ASN A 16 -21.54 22.70 -19.33
CA ASN A 16 -21.17 23.42 -18.11
C ASN A 16 -21.44 22.60 -16.83
N GLY A 17 -21.85 21.33 -16.97
CA GLY A 17 -22.23 20.45 -15.86
C GLY A 17 -23.59 20.80 -15.23
N GLN A 18 -24.44 21.56 -15.92
CA GLN A 18 -25.75 22.00 -15.41
C GLN A 18 -26.85 21.05 -15.86
N PHE A 19 -27.89 20.92 -15.03
CA PHE A 19 -29.13 20.24 -15.40
C PHE A 19 -30.33 20.91 -14.74
N SER A 20 -31.51 20.70 -15.34
CA SER A 20 -32.80 21.07 -14.76
C SER A 20 -33.87 20.05 -15.15
N THR A 21 -34.88 19.87 -14.30
CA THR A 21 -36.07 19.09 -14.61
C THR A 21 -37.16 19.93 -15.28
N SER A 22 -36.93 21.23 -15.44
CA SER A 22 -37.89 22.16 -16.05
C SER A 22 -38.03 21.92 -17.56
N ALA A 23 -39.24 22.06 -18.07
CA ALA A 23 -39.54 21.84 -19.48
C ALA A 23 -38.85 22.86 -20.43
N ASP A 24 -38.51 24.04 -19.93
CA ASP A 24 -37.83 25.10 -20.66
C ASP A 24 -36.28 24.98 -20.64
N TRP A 25 -35.74 23.92 -20.04
CA TRP A 25 -34.31 23.71 -20.02
C TRP A 25 -33.76 23.35 -21.40
N VAL A 26 -32.85 24.15 -21.91
CA VAL A 26 -32.33 24.04 -23.31
C VAL A 26 -31.58 22.75 -23.62
N SER A 27 -31.15 22.01 -22.61
CA SER A 27 -30.39 20.74 -22.75
C SER A 27 -31.27 19.49 -22.64
N HIS A 28 -32.58 19.59 -22.74
CA HIS A 28 -33.49 18.44 -22.64
C HIS A 28 -33.22 17.35 -23.71
N THR A 29 -32.76 17.74 -24.89
CA THR A 29 -32.38 16.79 -25.94
C THR A 29 -31.23 15.85 -25.55
N GLN A 30 -30.53 16.16 -24.48
CA GLN A 30 -29.45 15.32 -23.92
C GLN A 30 -29.93 14.39 -22.80
N ASN A 31 -31.17 14.54 -22.38
CA ASN A 31 -31.74 13.74 -21.28
C ASN A 31 -32.40 12.46 -21.82
N THR A 32 -32.44 11.42 -20.98
CA THR A 32 -33.09 10.16 -21.32
C THR A 32 -34.31 9.96 -20.40
N ASN A 33 -35.50 9.84 -20.99
CA ASN A 33 -36.77 9.61 -20.29
C ASN A 33 -37.28 8.19 -20.48
N GLU A 34 -36.41 7.19 -20.71
CA GLU A 34 -36.78 5.77 -20.82
C GLU A 34 -38.08 5.52 -21.62
N GLY A 35 -38.12 5.95 -22.90
CA GLY A 35 -39.26 5.77 -23.78
C GLY A 35 -40.25 6.94 -23.83
N LYS A 36 -40.02 8.00 -23.05
CA LYS A 36 -40.65 9.30 -23.18
C LYS A 36 -39.79 10.24 -23.99
N THR A 37 -40.32 11.32 -24.51
CA THR A 37 -39.53 12.27 -25.26
C THR A 37 -38.63 13.08 -24.33
N SER A 38 -37.40 13.29 -24.70
CA SER A 38 -36.46 14.14 -23.99
C SER A 38 -36.73 15.62 -24.20
N GLU A 39 -37.58 15.96 -25.19
CA GLU A 39 -37.91 17.34 -25.56
C GLU A 39 -38.87 17.98 -24.56
N ASP A 40 -39.68 17.19 -23.86
CA ASP A 40 -40.71 17.64 -22.93
C ASP A 40 -40.19 17.74 -21.47
N GLY A 41 -38.90 17.60 -21.24
CA GLY A 41 -38.33 17.55 -19.90
C GLY A 41 -38.43 16.15 -19.24
N ILE A 42 -38.14 16.08 -17.95
CA ILE A 42 -38.28 14.87 -17.18
C ILE A 42 -39.73 14.74 -16.72
N TRP A 43 -40.37 13.64 -17.06
CA TRP A 43 -41.78 13.40 -16.77
C TRP A 43 -41.98 12.07 -16.06
N PHE A 44 -42.56 12.12 -14.88
CA PHE A 44 -42.91 10.93 -14.10
C PHE A 44 -44.38 10.60 -14.25
N GLY A 45 -44.73 9.32 -14.24
CA GLY A 45 -46.11 8.82 -14.34
C GLY A 45 -46.53 8.48 -15.75
N THR A 46 -47.80 8.13 -15.90
CA THR A 46 -48.39 7.61 -17.12
C THR A 46 -49.11 8.65 -17.98
N SER A 47 -49.29 9.86 -17.51
CA SER A 47 -49.89 10.94 -18.28
C SER A 47 -48.96 11.44 -19.39
N ALA A 48 -49.51 12.03 -20.45
CA ALA A 48 -48.71 12.67 -21.46
C ALA A 48 -47.94 13.83 -20.86
N PRO A 49 -46.65 14.04 -21.27
CA PRO A 49 -45.89 15.21 -20.88
C PRO A 49 -46.59 16.52 -21.21
N ASP A 50 -46.44 17.52 -20.34
CA ASP A 50 -47.05 18.85 -20.48
C ASP A 50 -46.07 19.90 -20.04
N ASP A 51 -45.44 20.59 -20.97
CA ASP A 51 -44.40 21.60 -20.76
C ASP A 51 -44.87 22.77 -19.88
N SER A 52 -46.19 23.01 -19.77
CA SER A 52 -46.72 24.03 -18.91
C SER A 52 -46.71 23.64 -17.44
N LYS A 53 -46.43 22.40 -17.09
CA LYS A 53 -46.41 21.83 -15.74
C LYS A 53 -45.00 21.38 -15.38
N GLY A 54 -44.62 21.62 -14.19
CA GLY A 54 -43.37 21.00 -13.71
C GLY A 54 -43.45 19.47 -13.74
N ALA A 55 -42.35 18.84 -14.10
CA ALA A 55 -42.29 17.42 -14.42
C ALA A 55 -42.33 16.48 -13.18
N LEU A 56 -42.15 17.00 -11.97
CA LEU A 56 -42.03 16.17 -10.77
C LEU A 56 -43.33 16.22 -9.94
N PRO A 57 -44.10 15.13 -9.83
CA PRO A 57 -45.15 14.98 -8.83
C PRO A 57 -44.64 15.18 -7.39
N TYR A 58 -45.57 15.42 -6.44
CA TYR A 58 -45.19 15.47 -5.03
C TYR A 58 -44.67 14.12 -4.58
N ASP A 59 -43.43 14.09 -4.23
CA ASP A 59 -42.72 12.90 -3.76
C ASP A 59 -41.38 13.26 -3.14
N THR A 60 -40.69 12.26 -2.65
CA THR A 60 -39.25 12.31 -2.36
C THR A 60 -38.51 11.63 -3.48
N TYR A 61 -37.57 12.32 -4.07
CA TYR A 61 -36.73 11.81 -5.16
C TYR A 61 -35.32 11.57 -4.67
N THR A 62 -34.77 10.38 -4.92
CA THR A 62 -33.34 10.13 -4.75
C THR A 62 -32.63 10.57 -6.03
N ILE A 63 -31.65 11.44 -5.87
CA ILE A 63 -30.71 11.84 -6.89
C ILE A 63 -29.42 11.05 -6.68
N GLU A 64 -28.93 10.43 -7.73
CA GLU A 64 -27.73 9.61 -7.72
C GLU A 64 -26.89 9.96 -8.95
N GLU A 65 -25.60 10.20 -8.75
CA GLU A 65 -24.67 10.36 -9.84
C GLU A 65 -24.25 8.99 -10.39
N LEU A 66 -24.34 8.82 -11.71
CA LEU A 66 -23.94 7.59 -12.38
C LEU A 66 -22.53 7.72 -12.96
N ARG A 67 -21.77 6.62 -12.93
CA ARG A 67 -20.45 6.55 -13.55
C ARG A 67 -20.57 6.69 -15.06
N CYS A 68 -19.76 7.59 -15.64
CA CYS A 68 -19.63 7.82 -17.08
C CYS A 68 -18.19 8.20 -17.42
N ASP A 69 -17.90 8.45 -18.70
CA ASP A 69 -16.54 8.77 -19.14
C ASP A 69 -16.04 10.12 -18.59
N SER A 70 -16.93 11.10 -18.40
CA SER A 70 -16.57 12.44 -17.92
C SER A 70 -16.22 12.49 -16.43
N ASN A 71 -16.72 11.57 -15.61
CA ASN A 71 -16.41 11.48 -14.18
C ASN A 71 -15.50 10.28 -13.83
N LYS A 72 -14.81 9.72 -14.83
CA LYS A 72 -13.84 8.66 -14.61
C LYS A 72 -12.70 9.16 -13.72
N GLY A 73 -12.38 8.41 -12.65
CA GLY A 73 -11.37 8.80 -11.67
C GLY A 73 -11.83 9.87 -10.66
N MET A 74 -13.14 10.16 -10.64
CA MET A 74 -13.76 11.01 -9.62
C MET A 74 -14.48 10.16 -8.59
N THR A 75 -14.54 10.62 -7.35
CA THR A 75 -15.44 10.07 -6.33
C THR A 75 -16.84 10.55 -6.63
N LEU A 76 -17.78 9.62 -6.88
CA LEU A 76 -19.15 10.00 -7.17
C LEU A 76 -19.78 10.73 -5.97
N ILE A 77 -20.62 11.72 -6.27
CA ILE A 77 -21.44 12.41 -5.27
C ILE A 77 -22.35 11.39 -4.57
N PRO A 78 -22.35 11.30 -3.23
CA PRO A 78 -23.25 10.38 -2.53
C PRO A 78 -24.70 10.66 -2.86
N ALA A 79 -25.48 9.59 -3.10
CA ALA A 79 -26.92 9.72 -3.36
C ALA A 79 -27.60 10.48 -2.22
N PHE A 80 -28.50 11.39 -2.56
CA PHE A 80 -29.24 12.21 -1.61
C PHE A 80 -30.70 12.37 -2.03
N ASP A 81 -31.55 12.75 -1.09
CA ASP A 81 -32.98 12.88 -1.28
C ASP A 81 -33.40 14.35 -1.41
N VAL A 82 -34.33 14.59 -2.34
CA VAL A 82 -34.99 15.89 -2.55
C VAL A 82 -36.49 15.73 -2.39
N VAL A 83 -37.12 16.55 -1.57
CA VAL A 83 -38.58 16.52 -1.31
C VAL A 83 -39.28 17.56 -2.15
N VAL A 84 -40.15 17.13 -3.04
CA VAL A 84 -41.07 18.01 -3.79
C VAL A 84 -42.44 17.99 -3.13
N SER A 85 -42.78 19.07 -2.43
CA SER A 85 -44.01 19.16 -1.63
C SER A 85 -44.91 20.33 -1.98
N ARG A 86 -44.54 21.17 -2.95
CA ARG A 86 -45.30 22.37 -3.36
C ARG A 86 -45.32 22.55 -4.87
N ASN A 87 -46.41 23.07 -5.40
CA ASN A 87 -46.51 23.47 -6.80
C ASN A 87 -45.59 24.66 -7.11
N LYS A 88 -45.11 24.71 -8.35
CA LYS A 88 -44.31 25.80 -8.92
C LYS A 88 -43.11 26.19 -8.04
N THR A 89 -42.49 25.22 -7.41
CA THR A 89 -41.30 25.42 -6.58
C THR A 89 -40.08 25.03 -7.37
N VAL A 90 -39.10 25.89 -7.44
CA VAL A 90 -37.76 25.56 -7.88
C VAL A 90 -36.96 25.19 -6.64
N ILE A 91 -36.33 24.00 -6.68
CA ILE A 91 -35.40 23.58 -5.65
C ILE A 91 -34.01 23.69 -6.29
N ASP A 92 -33.30 24.72 -5.87
CA ASP A 92 -31.90 24.90 -6.34
C ASP A 92 -30.97 24.06 -5.47
N LEU A 93 -30.27 23.14 -6.09
CA LEU A 93 -29.32 22.25 -5.43
C LEU A 93 -27.93 22.90 -5.28
N GLY A 94 -27.74 24.09 -5.86
CA GLY A 94 -26.44 24.72 -5.91
C GLY A 94 -25.44 23.96 -6.76
N THR A 95 -24.16 24.14 -6.44
CA THR A 95 -23.06 23.43 -7.10
C THR A 95 -22.70 22.19 -6.28
N LEU A 96 -22.77 21.03 -6.92
CA LEU A 96 -22.28 19.78 -6.40
C LEU A 96 -20.92 19.51 -7.06
N THR A 97 -19.91 19.15 -6.31
CA THR A 97 -18.55 18.94 -6.82
C THR A 97 -18.09 17.54 -6.55
N ASP A 98 -17.51 16.93 -7.57
CA ASP A 98 -16.74 15.69 -7.47
C ASP A 98 -15.34 15.98 -6.97
N GLU A 99 -14.77 15.02 -6.27
CA GLU A 99 -13.37 15.01 -5.91
C GLU A 99 -12.65 13.93 -6.71
N TYR A 100 -11.39 14.18 -7.09
CA TYR A 100 -10.58 13.11 -7.70
C TYR A 100 -10.40 11.97 -6.72
N GLU A 101 -10.58 10.74 -7.21
CA GLU A 101 -10.14 9.56 -6.46
C GLU A 101 -8.63 9.66 -6.30
N PRO A 102 -8.09 9.58 -5.07
CA PRO A 102 -6.66 9.61 -4.87
C PRO A 102 -6.02 8.42 -5.59
N GLU A 103 -4.93 8.68 -6.30
CA GLU A 103 -4.12 7.62 -6.90
C GLU A 103 -3.53 6.75 -5.78
N ILE A 104 -3.68 5.44 -5.91
CA ILE A 104 -3.08 4.52 -4.96
C ILE A 104 -1.60 4.38 -5.30
N THR A 105 -0.74 4.75 -4.35
CA THR A 105 0.71 4.62 -4.46
C THR A 105 1.24 3.55 -3.52
N ILE A 106 2.31 2.90 -3.96
CA ILE A 106 3.01 1.86 -3.21
C ILE A 106 4.51 2.22 -3.16
N HIS A 107 5.04 2.33 -1.94
CA HIS A 107 6.45 2.55 -1.65
C HIS A 107 6.94 1.45 -0.74
N THR A 108 8.07 0.87 -1.06
CA THR A 108 8.54 -0.31 -0.37
C THR A 108 10.02 -0.22 -0.04
N THR A 109 10.46 -0.99 0.95
CA THR A 109 11.86 -1.08 1.36
C THR A 109 12.14 -2.45 1.94
N ALA A 110 12.94 -3.24 1.23
CA ALA A 110 13.34 -4.57 1.65
C ALA A 110 14.64 -4.55 2.47
N ALA A 111 14.76 -5.38 3.48
CA ALA A 111 15.94 -5.53 4.33
C ALA A 111 16.01 -6.92 4.98
N ASP A 112 17.18 -7.30 5.49
CA ASP A 112 17.31 -8.44 6.38
C ASP A 112 16.51 -8.23 7.68
N LYS A 113 15.67 -9.19 8.02
CA LYS A 113 14.85 -9.13 9.24
C LYS A 113 15.68 -9.05 10.52
N ALA A 114 16.85 -9.68 10.55
CA ALA A 114 17.65 -9.80 11.75
C ALA A 114 18.48 -8.52 12.03
N THR A 115 18.97 -7.87 10.98
CA THR A 115 19.92 -6.76 11.09
C THR A 115 19.36 -5.43 10.62
N GLY A 116 18.33 -5.44 9.76
CA GLY A 116 17.83 -4.25 9.07
C GLY A 116 18.72 -3.78 7.91
N GLU A 117 19.76 -4.57 7.57
CA GLU A 117 20.72 -4.24 6.53
C GLU A 117 20.19 -4.62 5.12
N LYS A 118 20.76 -4.00 4.08
CA LYS A 118 20.54 -4.35 2.68
C LYS A 118 21.29 -5.61 2.23
N SER A 119 21.68 -6.43 3.17
CA SER A 119 22.38 -7.69 2.91
C SER A 119 22.00 -8.76 3.91
N ILE A 120 21.88 -9.99 3.43
CA ILE A 120 21.72 -11.20 4.23
C ILE A 120 22.96 -12.09 4.05
N VAL A 121 23.27 -12.92 5.05
CA VAL A 121 24.31 -13.96 4.91
C VAL A 121 23.67 -15.24 4.40
N ALA A 122 24.28 -15.88 3.39
CA ALA A 122 23.81 -17.14 2.86
C ALA A 122 23.64 -18.18 3.98
N GLY A 123 22.49 -18.86 4.02
CA GLY A 123 22.17 -19.80 5.08
C GLY A 123 20.87 -20.54 4.82
N LYS A 124 20.64 -21.62 5.60
CA LYS A 124 19.48 -22.52 5.41
C LYS A 124 18.12 -21.87 5.69
N SER A 125 18.12 -20.78 6.45
CA SER A 125 16.89 -20.06 6.79
C SER A 125 17.23 -18.59 6.99
N VAL A 126 16.93 -17.78 5.99
CA VAL A 126 17.06 -16.32 6.02
C VAL A 126 15.68 -15.70 5.86
N THR A 127 15.51 -14.48 6.34
CA THR A 127 14.24 -13.77 6.16
C THR A 127 14.51 -12.36 5.68
N ILE A 128 13.97 -12.03 4.51
CA ILE A 128 13.85 -10.65 4.03
C ILE A 128 12.50 -10.13 4.49
N VAL A 129 12.48 -8.93 5.08
CA VAL A 129 11.25 -8.20 5.37
C VAL A 129 11.17 -7.02 4.42
N ASP A 130 10.08 -6.96 3.70
CA ASP A 130 9.72 -5.78 2.93
C ASP A 130 8.69 -4.94 3.68
N THR A 131 9.01 -3.67 3.86
CA THR A 131 8.15 -2.67 4.48
C THR A 131 7.41 -1.91 3.38
N VAL A 132 6.15 -2.26 3.18
CA VAL A 132 5.27 -1.65 2.18
C VAL A 132 4.46 -0.52 2.81
N THR A 133 4.54 0.67 2.23
CA THR A 133 3.73 1.83 2.58
C THR A 133 2.76 2.12 1.45
N LEU A 134 1.47 2.04 1.75
CA LEU A 134 0.37 2.31 0.84
C LEU A 134 -0.26 3.67 1.16
N ASP A 135 -0.57 4.45 0.13
CA ASP A 135 -1.32 5.71 0.23
C ASP A 135 -2.43 5.75 -0.82
N GLY A 136 -3.48 6.54 -0.60
CA GLY A 136 -4.62 6.66 -1.50
C GLY A 136 -5.63 5.50 -1.41
N LEU A 137 -5.53 4.63 -0.39
CA LEU A 137 -6.46 3.52 -0.21
C LEU A 137 -7.89 4.01 0.07
N LYS A 138 -8.86 3.33 -0.54
CA LYS A 138 -10.28 3.62 -0.35
C LYS A 138 -10.81 2.89 0.88
N LYS A 139 -11.24 3.65 1.88
CA LYS A 139 -11.77 3.13 3.15
C LYS A 139 -12.89 2.11 2.93
N GLY A 140 -12.82 0.98 3.64
CA GLY A 140 -13.79 -0.11 3.56
C GLY A 140 -13.54 -1.09 2.40
N THR A 141 -12.62 -0.80 1.51
CA THR A 141 -12.23 -1.68 0.40
C THR A 141 -11.35 -2.82 0.89
N LYS A 142 -11.59 -4.00 0.36
CA LYS A 142 -10.78 -5.19 0.63
C LYS A 142 -9.68 -5.29 -0.40
N TYR A 143 -8.42 -5.29 0.06
CA TYR A 143 -7.24 -5.40 -0.78
C TYR A 143 -6.47 -6.69 -0.53
N GLN A 144 -5.73 -7.15 -1.55
CA GLN A 144 -4.72 -8.19 -1.44
C GLN A 144 -3.40 -7.65 -1.98
N LEU A 145 -2.38 -7.62 -1.11
CA LEU A 145 -1.00 -7.33 -1.47
C LEU A 145 -0.31 -8.66 -1.74
N LYS A 146 0.28 -8.80 -2.93
CA LYS A 146 1.12 -9.94 -3.32
C LYS A 146 2.55 -9.49 -3.46
N GLY A 147 3.50 -10.23 -2.91
CA GLY A 147 4.91 -9.95 -3.03
C GLY A 147 5.71 -11.21 -3.36
N TRP A 148 6.81 -11.06 -4.09
CA TRP A 148 7.71 -12.15 -4.43
C TRP A 148 9.14 -11.65 -4.61
N GLN A 149 10.09 -12.59 -4.51
CA GLN A 149 11.49 -12.30 -4.69
C GLN A 149 11.92 -12.56 -6.14
N MET A 150 12.72 -11.66 -6.71
CA MET A 150 13.36 -11.78 -8.02
C MET A 150 14.85 -11.96 -7.86
N VAL A 151 15.49 -12.69 -8.77
CA VAL A 151 16.94 -12.70 -8.93
C VAL A 151 17.31 -11.65 -9.97
N LYS A 152 17.98 -10.57 -9.54
CA LYS A 152 18.25 -9.39 -10.38
C LYS A 152 18.98 -9.75 -11.67
N SER A 153 20.08 -10.51 -11.57
CA SER A 153 20.92 -10.89 -12.71
C SER A 153 20.22 -11.76 -13.76
N GLU A 154 19.14 -12.44 -13.36
CA GLU A 154 18.40 -13.37 -14.21
C GLU A 154 17.10 -12.74 -14.70
N ASN A 155 16.68 -11.62 -14.09
CA ASN A 155 15.37 -10.99 -14.26
C ASN A 155 14.24 -12.05 -14.19
N ALA A 156 14.34 -12.95 -13.22
CA ALA A 156 13.43 -14.07 -13.04
C ALA A 156 13.04 -14.23 -11.57
N GLN A 157 11.85 -14.80 -11.34
CA GLN A 157 11.37 -15.07 -9.99
C GLN A 157 12.30 -16.08 -9.28
N LEU A 158 12.64 -15.80 -8.03
CA LEU A 158 13.44 -16.69 -7.21
C LEU A 158 12.67 -17.97 -6.91
N LEU A 159 13.25 -19.10 -7.32
CA LEU A 159 12.76 -20.42 -6.96
C LEU A 159 13.73 -21.10 -5.99
N VAL A 160 13.22 -21.58 -4.88
CA VAL A 160 13.95 -22.41 -3.91
C VAL A 160 13.28 -23.78 -3.86
N ASP A 161 14.03 -24.82 -4.13
CA ASP A 161 13.52 -26.20 -4.28
C ASP A 161 12.35 -26.30 -5.28
N GLY A 162 12.43 -25.51 -6.38
CA GLY A 162 11.44 -25.46 -7.43
C GLY A 162 10.15 -24.72 -7.06
N LYS A 163 10.10 -24.04 -5.92
CA LYS A 163 8.94 -23.25 -5.46
C LYS A 163 9.28 -21.77 -5.44
N PRO A 164 8.35 -20.90 -5.85
CA PRO A 164 8.55 -19.47 -5.76
C PRO A 164 8.65 -18.99 -4.31
N VAL A 165 9.52 -18.00 -4.08
CA VAL A 165 9.60 -17.30 -2.81
C VAL A 165 8.64 -16.11 -2.88
N GLU A 166 7.44 -16.32 -2.38
CA GLU A 166 6.34 -15.36 -2.45
C GLU A 166 5.54 -15.34 -1.14
N ASN A 167 4.81 -14.27 -0.93
CA ASN A 167 3.89 -14.11 0.19
C ASN A 167 2.73 -13.22 -0.23
N ASP A 168 1.57 -13.36 0.44
CA ASP A 168 0.44 -12.48 0.24
C ASP A 168 -0.20 -12.06 1.57
N TYR A 169 -0.85 -10.90 1.54
CA TYR A 169 -1.54 -10.35 2.70
C TYR A 169 -2.86 -9.71 2.26
N THR A 170 -3.97 -10.21 2.79
CA THR A 170 -5.31 -9.69 2.51
C THR A 170 -5.84 -8.90 3.71
N PHE A 171 -6.38 -7.70 3.46
CA PHE A 171 -6.87 -6.80 4.49
C PHE A 171 -8.06 -5.98 4.00
N THR A 172 -8.82 -5.42 4.95
CA THR A 172 -9.81 -4.37 4.68
C THR A 172 -9.33 -3.09 5.36
N THR A 173 -9.10 -2.04 4.59
CA THR A 173 -8.55 -0.81 5.15
C THR A 173 -9.59 0.04 5.85
N LYS A 174 -9.17 0.71 6.93
CA LYS A 174 -9.97 1.71 7.66
C LYS A 174 -9.54 3.14 7.34
N ASP A 175 -8.35 3.30 6.78
CA ASP A 175 -7.71 4.58 6.51
C ASP A 175 -7.15 4.62 5.09
N SER A 176 -6.87 5.81 4.56
CA SER A 176 -6.27 5.99 3.24
C SER A 176 -4.79 5.61 3.19
N LYS A 177 -4.14 5.43 4.35
CA LYS A 177 -2.72 5.05 4.46
C LYS A 177 -2.57 3.79 5.28
N MET A 178 -1.64 2.93 4.88
CA MET A 178 -1.34 1.71 5.61
C MET A 178 0.13 1.34 5.44
N LYS A 179 0.73 0.80 6.51
CA LYS A 179 2.06 0.20 6.49
C LYS A 179 1.94 -1.29 6.78
N ILE A 180 2.55 -2.13 5.94
CA ILE A 180 2.51 -3.59 5.99
C ILE A 180 3.94 -4.10 5.96
N GLU A 181 4.26 -5.09 6.78
CA GLU A 181 5.51 -5.83 6.72
C GLU A 181 5.25 -7.20 6.09
N MET A 182 5.87 -7.48 4.95
CA MET A 182 5.83 -8.77 4.27
C MET A 182 7.14 -9.49 4.51
N ALA A 183 7.08 -10.70 5.07
CA ALA A 183 8.25 -11.51 5.38
C ALA A 183 8.39 -12.66 4.38
N PHE A 184 9.59 -12.81 3.81
CA PHE A 184 9.96 -13.89 2.89
C PHE A 184 11.06 -14.72 3.55
N THR A 185 10.73 -15.94 3.97
CA THR A 185 11.68 -16.85 4.62
C THR A 185 12.01 -18.00 3.68
N PHE A 186 13.29 -18.20 3.40
CA PHE A 186 13.74 -19.18 2.43
C PHE A 186 15.17 -19.68 2.73
N ASN A 187 15.59 -20.74 2.02
CA ASN A 187 16.95 -21.23 2.05
C ASN A 187 17.80 -20.46 1.02
N ALA A 188 18.79 -19.71 1.50
CA ALA A 188 19.70 -18.92 0.69
C ALA A 188 21.12 -19.50 0.61
N SER A 189 21.33 -20.78 1.00
CA SER A 189 22.67 -21.38 1.06
C SER A 189 23.41 -21.40 -0.28
N GLU A 190 22.67 -21.43 -1.39
CA GLU A 190 23.23 -21.47 -2.76
C GLU A 190 23.10 -20.13 -3.49
N LEU A 191 22.71 -19.06 -2.77
CA LEU A 191 22.44 -17.76 -3.37
C LEU A 191 23.56 -16.74 -3.11
N ALA A 192 24.68 -17.15 -2.52
CA ALA A 192 25.82 -16.26 -2.26
C ALA A 192 26.25 -15.48 -3.51
N GLY A 193 26.46 -14.19 -3.40
CA GLY A 193 26.78 -13.28 -4.50
C GLY A 193 25.60 -12.83 -5.37
N LYS A 194 24.38 -13.33 -5.12
CA LYS A 194 23.18 -12.87 -5.81
C LYS A 194 22.61 -11.62 -5.19
N GLU A 195 21.98 -10.80 -6.02
CA GLU A 195 21.11 -9.68 -5.60
C GLU A 195 19.66 -10.10 -5.80
N LEU A 196 18.86 -9.94 -4.73
CA LEU A 196 17.44 -10.25 -4.73
C LEU A 196 16.67 -8.94 -4.67
N VAL A 197 15.60 -8.83 -5.48
CA VAL A 197 14.74 -7.66 -5.54
C VAL A 197 13.33 -8.10 -5.21
N THR A 198 12.69 -7.40 -4.27
CA THR A 198 11.30 -7.68 -3.92
C THR A 198 10.36 -6.93 -4.86
N PHE A 199 9.38 -7.61 -5.42
CA PHE A 199 8.32 -7.06 -6.26
C PHE A 199 6.98 -7.17 -5.56
N GLU A 200 6.09 -6.18 -5.74
CA GLU A 200 4.74 -6.17 -5.17
C GLU A 200 3.68 -5.76 -6.18
N GLU A 201 2.50 -6.33 -6.00
CA GLU A 201 1.27 -5.92 -6.66
C GLU A 201 0.14 -5.82 -5.64
N LEU A 202 -0.63 -4.73 -5.72
CA LEU A 202 -1.82 -4.52 -4.91
C LEU A 202 -3.07 -4.69 -5.76
N TYR A 203 -4.00 -5.49 -5.26
CA TYR A 203 -5.27 -5.77 -5.91
C TYR A 203 -6.44 -5.32 -5.03
N ASP A 204 -7.44 -4.68 -5.62
CA ASP A 204 -8.78 -4.61 -5.04
C ASP A 204 -9.48 -5.97 -5.26
N VAL A 205 -9.81 -6.62 -4.15
CA VAL A 205 -10.46 -7.93 -4.12
C VAL A 205 -11.82 -7.86 -3.44
N THR A 206 -12.48 -6.70 -3.49
CA THR A 206 -13.87 -6.52 -3.02
C THR A 206 -14.80 -7.48 -3.76
N ASN A 207 -14.58 -7.66 -5.06
CA ASN A 207 -15.16 -8.77 -5.83
C ASN A 207 -14.08 -9.86 -6.02
N PRO A 208 -14.12 -10.98 -5.28
CA PRO A 208 -13.09 -12.01 -5.34
C PRO A 208 -13.01 -12.72 -6.71
N ASP A 209 -14.11 -12.73 -7.49
CA ASP A 209 -14.14 -13.33 -8.81
C ASP A 209 -13.52 -12.43 -9.91
N LYS A 210 -13.29 -11.15 -9.59
CA LYS A 210 -12.73 -10.16 -10.50
C LYS A 210 -11.77 -9.24 -9.76
N PRO A 211 -10.59 -9.71 -9.35
CA PRO A 211 -9.57 -8.87 -8.74
C PRO A 211 -9.08 -7.82 -9.73
N ILE A 212 -8.95 -6.56 -9.27
CA ILE A 212 -8.48 -5.44 -10.08
C ILE A 212 -7.13 -4.99 -9.53
N LYS A 213 -6.07 -5.05 -10.34
CA LYS A 213 -4.78 -4.50 -9.96
C LYS A 213 -4.87 -2.97 -9.88
N VAL A 214 -4.53 -2.40 -8.73
CA VAL A 214 -4.66 -0.97 -8.44
C VAL A 214 -3.34 -0.26 -8.24
N ALA A 215 -2.26 -0.99 -7.88
CA ALA A 215 -0.91 -0.46 -7.81
C ALA A 215 0.11 -1.59 -7.95
N GLU A 216 1.36 -1.25 -8.30
CA GLU A 216 2.49 -2.17 -8.33
C GLU A 216 3.80 -1.46 -8.07
N HIS A 217 4.78 -2.19 -7.54
CA HIS A 217 6.17 -1.79 -7.47
C HIS A 217 7.03 -2.95 -8.00
N LYS A 218 7.51 -2.83 -9.24
CA LYS A 218 8.26 -3.89 -9.96
C LYS A 218 9.43 -3.29 -10.74
N ASP A 219 10.28 -2.55 -10.06
CA ASP A 219 11.51 -2.04 -10.63
C ASP A 219 12.68 -2.93 -10.22
N ILE A 220 13.24 -3.67 -11.18
CA ILE A 220 14.36 -4.60 -10.95
C ILE A 220 15.65 -3.87 -10.53
N ASP A 221 15.75 -2.58 -10.78
CA ASP A 221 16.91 -1.75 -10.48
C ASP A 221 16.73 -0.90 -9.22
N ASP A 222 15.59 -1.01 -8.53
CA ASP A 222 15.35 -0.29 -7.30
C ASP A 222 16.29 -0.77 -6.17
N GLU A 223 17.20 0.10 -5.75
CA GLU A 223 18.13 -0.15 -4.63
C GLU A 223 17.38 -0.27 -3.29
N GLY A 224 16.24 0.41 -3.14
CA GLY A 224 15.37 0.32 -1.97
C GLY A 224 14.78 -1.06 -1.77
N GLN A 225 14.64 -1.84 -2.85
CA GLN A 225 14.08 -3.19 -2.85
C GLN A 225 15.14 -4.28 -3.00
N THR A 226 16.40 -3.90 -3.23
CA THR A 226 17.49 -4.84 -3.45
C THR A 226 18.15 -5.25 -2.15
N VAL A 227 18.32 -6.57 -1.97
CA VAL A 227 19.07 -7.18 -0.85
C VAL A 227 20.13 -8.11 -1.42
N THR A 228 21.41 -7.88 -1.04
CA THR A 228 22.54 -8.71 -1.48
C THR A 228 22.73 -9.92 -0.58
N VAL A 229 22.92 -11.10 -1.16
CA VAL A 229 23.25 -12.32 -0.41
C VAL A 229 24.78 -12.43 -0.31
N LYS A 230 25.33 -12.22 0.89
CA LYS A 230 26.75 -12.36 1.19
C LYS A 230 27.13 -13.82 1.44
N GLU A 231 28.37 -14.17 1.15
CA GLU A 231 28.95 -15.46 1.52
C GLU A 231 28.93 -15.64 3.06
N GLN A 232 28.76 -16.87 3.49
CA GLN A 232 28.91 -17.20 4.90
C GLN A 232 30.40 -17.06 5.28
N PRO A 233 30.76 -16.32 6.35
CA PRO A 233 32.15 -16.28 6.81
C PRO A 233 32.67 -17.69 7.05
N GLU A 234 33.80 -18.02 6.46
CA GLU A 234 34.46 -19.27 6.77
C GLU A 234 34.75 -19.33 8.28
N THR A 235 34.17 -20.30 8.96
CA THR A 235 34.54 -20.59 10.32
C THR A 235 35.96 -21.15 10.29
N LEU A 236 36.96 -20.37 10.72
CA LEU A 236 38.30 -20.90 10.93
C LEU A 236 38.19 -22.07 11.90
N VAL A 237 38.20 -23.28 11.33
CA VAL A 237 38.37 -24.50 12.13
C VAL A 237 39.79 -24.43 12.67
N THR A 238 39.92 -24.09 13.96
CA THR A 238 41.18 -24.29 14.64
C THR A 238 41.53 -25.75 14.52
N PRO A 239 42.69 -26.14 13.94
CA PRO A 239 43.06 -27.55 13.89
C PRO A 239 43.08 -28.11 15.31
N GLU A 240 42.37 -29.18 15.56
CA GLU A 240 42.54 -30.01 16.77
C GLU A 240 44.00 -30.40 16.84
N GLU A 241 44.70 -29.93 17.86
CA GLU A 241 46.05 -30.31 18.20
C GLU A 241 46.00 -31.82 18.55
N SER A 242 46.54 -32.64 17.64
CA SER A 242 46.67 -34.07 17.84
C SER A 242 47.59 -34.34 19.02
N ASP A 243 47.01 -34.76 20.13
CA ASP A 243 47.72 -35.30 21.27
C ASP A 243 48.51 -36.58 20.86
N THR A 244 49.79 -36.47 20.86
CA THR A 244 50.68 -37.64 20.98
C THR A 244 51.64 -37.39 22.17
N PRO A 245 51.66 -38.29 23.14
CA PRO A 245 52.45 -38.10 24.34
C PRO A 245 53.87 -38.61 24.20
N GLU A 246 54.89 -37.77 24.34
CA GLU A 246 56.23 -38.26 24.72
C GLU A 246 56.84 -37.32 25.77
N THR A 247 57.08 -37.80 26.98
CA THR A 247 58.00 -37.29 28.01
C THR A 247 59.41 -37.83 27.69
N PRO A 248 60.58 -37.13 28.02
CA PRO A 248 60.88 -36.69 29.35
C PRO A 248 61.76 -35.44 29.51
N SER A 249 61.62 -34.85 30.71
CA SER A 249 62.60 -34.12 31.56
C SER A 249 63.79 -33.42 30.95
N ARG A 250 63.85 -32.07 31.13
CA ARG A 250 64.97 -31.44 31.83
C ARG A 250 64.75 -30.00 32.21
N ALA A 251 65.13 -29.64 33.42
CA ALA A 251 65.04 -28.33 34.01
C ALA A 251 65.85 -27.25 33.25
N GLY A 252 65.26 -26.06 33.15
CA GLY A 252 65.92 -24.85 32.69
C GLY A 252 65.05 -23.65 32.97
N SER A 253 65.56 -22.77 33.84
CA SER A 253 64.90 -21.59 34.39
C SER A 253 64.39 -20.62 33.34
N SER A 254 63.15 -20.18 33.48
CA SER A 254 62.53 -19.11 32.70
C SER A 254 62.72 -17.75 33.36
N PRO A 255 62.90 -16.67 32.58
CA PRO A 255 62.70 -15.32 33.11
C PRO A 255 61.21 -15.00 33.04
N LYS A 256 60.63 -14.59 34.18
CA LYS A 256 59.30 -14.02 34.30
C LYS A 256 59.25 -12.62 33.69
N THR A 257 58.52 -12.41 32.63
CA THR A 257 57.99 -11.09 32.29
C THR A 257 56.50 -11.12 32.68
N GLY A 258 56.22 -10.57 33.85
CA GLY A 258 54.85 -10.43 34.32
C GLY A 258 54.18 -9.17 33.74
N ASP A 259 53.18 -9.33 32.95
CA ASP A 259 52.20 -8.27 32.75
C ASP A 259 50.89 -8.76 33.40
N ASN A 260 50.59 -8.18 34.58
CA ASN A 260 49.40 -8.44 35.37
C ASN A 260 48.31 -7.40 35.09
N THR A 261 48.00 -7.14 33.80
CA THR A 261 46.87 -6.29 33.48
C THR A 261 45.58 -7.17 33.48
N PRO A 262 44.65 -6.98 34.40
CA PRO A 262 43.46 -7.78 34.44
C PRO A 262 42.55 -7.44 33.25
N LEU A 263 42.36 -8.41 32.37
CA LEU A 263 41.52 -8.32 31.15
C LEU A 263 40.11 -7.76 31.44
N ALA A 264 39.61 -7.99 32.67
CA ALA A 264 38.34 -7.45 33.14
C ALA A 264 38.31 -5.92 33.25
N ALA A 265 39.46 -5.27 33.52
CA ALA A 265 39.55 -3.80 33.60
C ALA A 265 39.51 -3.15 32.20
N LEU A 266 40.04 -3.83 31.18
CA LEU A 266 40.04 -3.34 29.80
C LEU A 266 38.63 -3.39 29.18
N LEU A 267 37.84 -4.43 29.47
CA LEU A 267 36.45 -4.55 29.03
C LEU A 267 35.53 -3.53 29.72
N ALA A 268 35.79 -3.17 30.98
CA ALA A 268 35.05 -2.13 31.70
C ALA A 268 35.27 -0.73 31.12
N MET A 269 36.44 -0.43 30.61
CA MET A 269 36.76 0.89 29.99
C MET A 269 36.08 1.05 28.61
N LEU A 270 35.93 -0.03 27.81
CA LEU A 270 35.23 0.00 26.53
C LEU A 270 33.72 0.20 26.71
N GLY A 271 33.14 -0.36 27.79
CA GLY A 271 31.69 -0.21 28.10
C GLY A 271 31.31 1.23 28.51
N ILE A 272 32.19 1.95 29.18
CA ILE A 272 31.94 3.33 29.65
C ILE A 272 32.06 4.35 28.51
N SER A 273 32.92 4.10 27.49
CA SER A 273 33.02 5.00 26.32
C SER A 273 31.82 4.98 25.42
N SER A 274 31.17 3.82 25.24
CA SER A 274 29.94 3.68 24.40
C SER A 274 28.70 4.29 25.08
N ALA A 275 28.56 4.16 26.40
CA ALA A 275 27.46 4.78 27.15
C ALA A 275 27.57 6.31 27.20
N GLY A 276 28.80 6.87 27.25
CA GLY A 276 29.03 8.31 27.22
C GLY A 276 28.66 8.96 25.90
N LEU A 277 28.86 8.28 24.76
CA LEU A 277 28.53 8.78 23.43
C LEU A 277 27.01 8.76 23.20
N ILE A 278 26.28 7.75 23.67
CA ILE A 278 24.83 7.66 23.59
C ILE A 278 24.16 8.76 24.42
N PHE A 279 24.70 9.05 25.64
CA PHE A 279 24.18 10.11 26.51
C PHE A 279 24.42 11.52 25.95
N ALA A 280 25.55 11.74 25.30
CA ALA A 280 25.89 13.03 24.66
C ALA A 280 25.03 13.28 23.42
N ALA A 281 24.76 12.23 22.62
CA ALA A 281 23.86 12.31 21.45
C ALA A 281 22.40 12.58 21.88
N TYR A 282 21.91 11.89 22.90
CA TYR A 282 20.58 12.09 23.47
C TYR A 282 20.39 13.54 23.99
N LYS A 283 21.35 14.10 24.72
CA LYS A 283 21.27 15.47 25.24
C LYS A 283 21.32 16.55 24.16
N ARG A 284 21.99 16.27 23.02
CA ARG A 284 22.09 17.18 21.87
C ARG A 284 20.79 17.19 21.03
N PHE A 285 20.08 16.06 20.94
CA PHE A 285 18.83 15.95 20.21
C PHE A 285 17.64 16.61 20.95
N TYR A 286 17.59 16.51 22.28
CA TYR A 286 16.50 17.09 23.07
C TYR A 286 16.64 18.61 23.29
N LYS A 287 17.84 19.17 23.24
CA LYS A 287 18.05 20.61 23.40
C LYS A 287 17.68 21.43 22.14
N LYS A 288 17.58 20.78 20.99
CA LYS A 288 17.23 21.42 19.72
C LYS A 288 15.70 21.47 19.45
N LYS A 289 14.87 20.94 20.37
CA LYS A 289 13.41 20.91 20.28
C LYS A 289 12.72 21.84 21.28
N ALA A 290 13.49 22.62 22.04
CA ALA A 290 13.00 23.51 23.08
C ALA A 290 13.35 25.01 22.85
N ASP A 291 13.85 25.38 21.63
CA ASP A 291 14.01 26.78 21.19
C ASP A 291 13.11 27.06 19.98
#